data_87256342e28b38ce60ddc3189bb5d486
#
_entry.id   87256342e28b38ce60ddc3189bb5d486
#
_cell.length_a   1.000
_cell.length_b   1.000
_cell.length_c   1.000
_cell.angle_alpha   90.00
_cell.angle_beta   90.00
_cell.angle_gamma   90.00
#
_symmetry.space_group_name_H-M   'P 1'
#
loop_
_entity.id
_entity.type
_entity.pdbx_description
1 polymer ?
#
loop_
_entity_poly.entity_id
_entity_poly.type
_entity_poly.pdbx_seq_one_letter_code
_entity_poly.pdbx_strand_id
1 'polypeptide(L)'
;MIEVSLVPPQYVDTCWHKIEGFIDKAAEYTYGRYTTSNIYDLVKEGDYELWVAFNGEIKGAVVTSVTTYPQRKLLCMQFCGGEDLKEWKDPMLALLKRFAKDIGCDGIESTARPGWAKIF
;
A
#
# COMPACT_ATOMS: atom_id res chain seq x y z
N MET A 1 -18.30 5.81 8.16
CA MET A 1 -17.92 5.83 6.75
C MET A 1 -16.43 5.50 6.61
N ILE A 2 -16.08 4.65 5.66
CA ILE A 2 -14.68 4.29 5.44
C ILE A 2 -13.92 5.44 4.77
N GLU A 3 -12.72 5.69 5.23
CA GLU A 3 -11.84 6.71 4.65
C GLU A 3 -10.50 6.08 4.29
N VAL A 4 -9.84 6.64 3.29
CA VAL A 4 -8.53 6.18 2.84
C VAL A 4 -7.61 7.38 2.71
N SER A 5 -6.33 7.20 3.04
CA SER A 5 -5.38 8.30 3.05
C SER A 5 -3.94 7.85 2.82
N LEU A 6 -3.17 8.69 2.17
CA LEU A 6 -1.71 8.57 2.12
C LEU A 6 -1.15 9.02 3.47
N VAL A 7 -0.19 8.27 4.01
CA VAL A 7 0.49 8.62 5.25
C VAL A 7 1.87 9.19 4.91
N PRO A 8 2.10 10.49 5.10
CA PRO A 8 3.43 11.06 4.87
C PRO A 8 4.47 10.42 5.79
N PRO A 9 5.75 10.35 5.36
CA PRO A 9 6.79 9.69 6.16
C PRO A 9 6.90 10.17 7.60
N GLN A 10 6.69 11.47 7.84
CA GLN A 10 6.78 12.03 9.19
C GLN A 10 5.68 11.56 10.14
N TYR A 11 4.60 10.98 9.60
CA TYR A 11 3.48 10.47 10.41
C TYR A 11 3.44 8.95 10.50
N VAL A 12 4.38 8.24 9.86
CA VAL A 12 4.39 6.78 9.84
C VAL A 12 4.46 6.20 11.26
N ASP A 13 5.32 6.77 12.11
CA ASP A 13 5.47 6.27 13.47
C ASP A 13 4.20 6.42 14.31
N THR A 14 3.36 7.38 13.98
CA THR A 14 2.10 7.61 14.69
C THR A 14 1.14 6.43 14.54
N CYS A 15 1.14 5.76 13.40
CA CYS A 15 0.19 4.68 13.10
C CYS A 15 0.85 3.30 12.93
N TRP A 16 2.17 3.22 12.89
CA TRP A 16 2.85 1.96 12.58
C TRP A 16 2.43 0.79 13.49
N HIS A 17 2.33 1.02 14.78
CA HIS A 17 1.94 -0.02 15.73
C HIS A 17 0.54 -0.57 15.48
N LYS A 18 -0.31 0.20 14.80
CA LYS A 18 -1.69 -0.22 14.48
C LYS A 18 -1.75 -1.04 13.19
N ILE A 19 -0.76 -0.93 12.32
CA ILE A 19 -0.74 -1.61 11.02
C ILE A 19 0.32 -2.69 10.93
N GLU A 20 1.24 -2.76 11.88
CA GLU A 20 2.37 -3.70 11.85
C GLU A 20 1.92 -5.14 11.64
N GLY A 21 0.82 -5.55 12.28
CA GLY A 21 0.27 -6.90 12.09
C GLY A 21 -0.16 -7.18 10.66
N PHE A 22 -0.72 -6.19 9.99
CA PHE A 22 -1.12 -6.33 8.57
C PHE A 22 0.11 -6.45 7.69
N ILE A 23 1.14 -5.68 7.99
CA ILE A 23 2.40 -5.70 7.24
C ILE A 23 3.14 -7.02 7.46
N ASP A 24 3.13 -7.54 8.70
CA ASP A 24 3.75 -8.84 9.02
C ASP A 24 3.16 -9.95 8.14
N LYS A 25 1.84 -9.98 8.01
CA LYS A 25 1.17 -10.97 7.16
C LYS A 25 1.52 -10.79 5.70
N ALA A 26 1.56 -9.54 5.22
CA ALA A 26 1.92 -9.27 3.85
C ALA A 26 3.36 -9.68 3.54
N ALA A 27 4.27 -9.46 4.50
CA ALA A 27 5.68 -9.83 4.34
C ALA A 27 5.85 -11.35 4.19
N GLU A 28 4.99 -12.16 4.81
CA GLU A 28 5.03 -13.63 4.68
C GLU A 28 4.89 -14.09 3.23
N TYR A 29 4.18 -13.33 2.40
CA TYR A 29 3.96 -13.67 0.99
C TYR A 29 5.14 -13.29 0.08
N THR A 30 6.21 -12.74 0.64
CA THR A 30 7.39 -12.35 -0.13
C THR A 30 8.44 -13.47 -0.21
N TYR A 31 8.17 -14.61 0.42
CA TYR A 31 9.10 -15.76 0.44
C TYR A 31 10.48 -15.36 0.98
N GLY A 32 10.50 -14.57 2.03
CA GLY A 32 11.73 -14.15 2.69
C GLY A 32 12.45 -12.96 2.05
N ARG A 33 11.87 -12.34 1.03
CA ARG A 33 12.51 -11.19 0.38
C ARG A 33 12.47 -9.94 1.25
N TYR A 34 11.42 -9.79 2.07
CA TYR A 34 11.23 -8.61 2.92
C TYR A 34 10.82 -9.03 4.32
N THR A 35 11.34 -8.31 5.31
CA THR A 35 10.85 -8.35 6.68
C THR A 35 9.98 -7.11 6.89
N THR A 36 9.19 -7.12 7.96
CA THR A 36 8.41 -5.95 8.36
C THR A 36 9.30 -4.73 8.60
N SER A 37 10.48 -4.96 9.18
CA SER A 37 11.47 -3.90 9.41
C SER A 37 11.98 -3.30 8.10
N ASN A 38 12.21 -4.12 7.08
CA ASN A 38 12.64 -3.63 5.76
C ASN A 38 11.56 -2.71 5.17
N ILE A 39 10.30 -3.12 5.26
CA ILE A 39 9.18 -2.34 4.74
C ILE A 39 9.05 -1.02 5.49
N TYR A 40 9.19 -1.06 6.81
CA TYR A 40 9.19 0.15 7.64
C TYR A 40 10.25 1.14 7.16
N ASP A 41 11.49 0.68 6.96
CA ASP A 41 12.58 1.54 6.52
C ASP A 41 12.30 2.18 5.17
N LEU A 42 11.80 1.40 4.21
CA LEU A 42 11.47 1.90 2.87
C LEU A 42 10.38 2.98 2.91
N VAL A 43 9.39 2.80 3.77
CA VAL A 43 8.31 3.78 3.93
C VAL A 43 8.82 5.05 4.64
N LYS A 44 9.64 4.88 5.69
CA LYS A 44 10.20 6.03 6.42
C LYS A 44 11.15 6.87 5.57
N GLU A 45 11.90 6.22 4.70
CA GLU A 45 12.83 6.90 3.80
C GLU A 45 12.14 7.58 2.62
N GLY A 46 10.87 7.27 2.40
CA GLY A 46 10.09 7.84 1.32
C GLY A 46 10.25 7.11 -0.02
N ASP A 47 10.97 5.98 -0.04
CA ASP A 47 11.12 5.18 -1.25
C ASP A 47 9.83 4.46 -1.62
N TYR A 48 9.04 4.09 -0.60
CA TYR A 48 7.73 3.50 -0.78
C TYR A 48 6.69 4.38 -0.08
N GLU A 49 5.44 4.35 -0.57
CA GLU A 49 4.33 5.08 0.01
C GLU A 49 3.47 4.17 0.87
N LEU A 50 3.01 4.69 2.00
CA LEU A 50 2.08 3.99 2.90
C LEU A 50 0.69 4.62 2.78
N TRP A 51 -0.31 3.76 2.64
CA TRP A 51 -1.72 4.14 2.56
C TRP A 51 -2.49 3.37 3.61
N VAL A 52 -3.45 4.02 4.25
CA VAL A 52 -4.30 3.38 5.26
C VAL A 52 -5.77 3.55 4.94
N ALA A 53 -6.56 2.56 5.35
CA ALA A 53 -8.02 2.62 5.32
C ALA A 53 -8.51 2.56 6.75
N PHE A 54 -9.44 3.43 7.10
CA PHE A 54 -9.91 3.52 8.47
C PHE A 54 -11.37 3.95 8.56
N ASN A 55 -11.98 3.57 9.68
CA ASN A 55 -13.36 3.93 10.03
C ASN A 55 -13.39 3.96 11.55
N GLY A 56 -12.90 5.08 12.14
CA GLY A 56 -12.63 5.14 13.58
C GLY A 56 -11.35 4.40 13.93
N GLU A 57 -11.19 3.16 13.45
CA GLU A 57 -10.00 2.35 13.62
C GLU A 57 -9.38 2.06 12.26
N ILE A 58 -8.07 1.78 12.23
CA ILE A 58 -7.42 1.40 10.99
C ILE A 58 -7.81 -0.03 10.62
N LYS A 59 -8.37 -0.20 9.43
CA LYS A 59 -8.85 -1.48 8.91
C LYS A 59 -7.86 -2.15 7.97
N GLY A 60 -6.98 -1.39 7.36
CA GLY A 60 -6.02 -1.96 6.42
C GLY A 60 -4.94 -0.99 6.03
N ALA A 61 -3.93 -1.55 5.37
CA ALA A 61 -2.78 -0.80 4.89
C ALA A 61 -2.34 -1.34 3.53
N VAL A 62 -1.87 -0.43 2.68
CA VAL A 62 -1.30 -0.75 1.38
C VAL A 62 0.04 -0.04 1.28
N VAL A 63 1.04 -0.71 0.73
CA VAL A 63 2.34 -0.11 0.47
C VAL A 63 2.59 -0.16 -1.02
N THR A 64 2.93 0.99 -1.59
CA THR A 64 3.17 1.12 -3.03
C THR A 64 4.57 1.63 -3.30
N SER A 65 5.03 1.41 -4.54
CA SER A 65 6.26 2.00 -5.04
C SER A 65 6.05 2.41 -6.49
N VAL A 66 6.92 3.30 -6.97
CA VAL A 66 6.89 3.70 -8.38
C VAL A 66 8.00 2.95 -9.10
N THR A 67 7.65 2.24 -10.17
CA THR A 67 8.61 1.52 -11.00
C THR A 67 8.66 2.15 -12.38
N THR A 68 9.85 2.52 -12.82
CA THR A 68 10.06 3.11 -14.14
C THR A 68 10.70 2.08 -15.05
N TYR A 69 9.95 1.71 -16.08
CA TYR A 69 10.44 0.85 -17.17
C TYR A 69 10.81 1.73 -18.36
N PRO A 70 11.57 1.22 -19.35
CA PRO A 70 11.94 2.02 -20.53
C PRO A 70 10.74 2.64 -21.26
N GLN A 71 9.60 1.95 -21.27
CA GLN A 71 8.42 2.40 -22.00
C GLN A 71 7.26 2.83 -21.12
N ARG A 72 7.33 2.60 -19.81
CA ARG A 72 6.23 2.85 -18.90
C ARG A 72 6.71 3.22 -17.50
N LYS A 73 5.88 3.99 -16.81
CA LYS A 73 6.04 4.28 -15.39
C LYS A 73 4.78 3.78 -14.70
N LEU A 74 4.93 2.91 -13.72
CA LEU A 74 3.80 2.27 -13.05
C LEU A 74 3.85 2.47 -11.54
N LEU A 75 2.66 2.63 -10.93
CA LEU A 75 2.52 2.57 -9.48
C LEU A 75 2.31 1.09 -9.14
N CYS A 76 3.19 0.53 -8.33
CA CYS A 76 3.13 -0.87 -7.98
C CYS A 76 2.61 -1.05 -6.56
N MET A 77 1.54 -1.85 -6.39
CA MET A 77 1.08 -2.27 -5.07
C MET A 77 1.95 -3.43 -4.61
N GLN A 78 2.87 -3.14 -3.70
CA GLN A 78 3.84 -4.12 -3.20
C GLN A 78 3.27 -4.99 -2.10
N PHE A 79 2.55 -4.37 -1.15
CA PHE A 79 2.05 -5.06 0.04
C PHE A 79 0.64 -4.58 0.34
N CYS A 80 -0.18 -5.49 0.83
CA CYS A 80 -1.55 -5.18 1.23
C CYS A 80 -1.96 -6.10 2.36
N GLY A 81 -2.58 -5.55 3.37
CA GLY A 81 -3.13 -6.33 4.47
C GLY A 81 -4.23 -5.57 5.18
N GLY A 82 -5.10 -6.31 5.85
CA GLY A 82 -6.16 -5.68 6.61
C GLY A 82 -7.39 -6.55 6.75
N GLU A 83 -8.41 -5.96 7.36
CA GLU A 83 -9.71 -6.56 7.60
C GLU A 83 -10.75 -5.87 6.73
N ASP A 84 -11.85 -6.58 6.45
CA ASP A 84 -13.00 -6.00 5.73
C ASP A 84 -12.61 -5.34 4.40
N LEU A 85 -11.76 -5.99 3.63
CA LEU A 85 -11.26 -5.49 2.35
C LEU A 85 -12.37 -4.97 1.44
N LYS A 86 -13.51 -5.64 1.41
CA LYS A 86 -14.65 -5.25 0.56
C LYS A 86 -15.15 -3.84 0.86
N GLU A 87 -14.98 -3.37 2.10
CA GLU A 87 -15.44 -2.04 2.49
C GLU A 87 -14.53 -0.94 2.00
N TRP A 88 -13.23 -1.21 1.85
CA TRP A 88 -12.28 -0.15 1.56
C TRP A 88 -11.51 -0.30 0.25
N LYS A 89 -11.64 -1.42 -0.46
CA LYS A 89 -10.88 -1.62 -1.69
C LYS A 89 -11.21 -0.61 -2.78
N ASP A 90 -12.49 -0.31 -3.00
CA ASP A 90 -12.90 0.62 -4.06
C ASP A 90 -12.44 2.05 -3.81
N PRO A 91 -12.69 2.64 -2.62
CA PRO A 91 -12.13 3.97 -2.34
C PRO A 91 -10.62 3.99 -2.36
N MET A 92 -9.96 2.91 -1.91
CA MET A 92 -8.49 2.83 -1.96
C MET A 92 -8.00 2.82 -3.41
N LEU A 93 -8.59 1.99 -4.27
CA LEU A 93 -8.21 1.95 -5.69
C LEU A 93 -8.43 3.29 -6.38
N ALA A 94 -9.53 3.97 -6.07
CA ALA A 94 -9.80 5.28 -6.64
C ALA A 94 -8.73 6.29 -6.26
N LEU A 95 -8.30 6.27 -4.99
CA LEU A 95 -7.25 7.15 -4.50
C LEU A 95 -5.91 6.84 -5.16
N LEU A 96 -5.55 5.55 -5.26
CA LEU A 96 -4.29 5.12 -5.88
C LEU A 96 -4.25 5.49 -7.37
N LYS A 97 -5.36 5.34 -8.07
CA LYS A 97 -5.44 5.73 -9.50
C LYS A 97 -5.25 7.23 -9.66
N ARG A 98 -5.85 8.03 -8.80
CA ARG A 98 -5.68 9.48 -8.83
C ARG A 98 -4.21 9.85 -8.56
N PHE A 99 -3.62 9.26 -7.54
CA PHE A 99 -2.21 9.50 -7.22
C PHE A 99 -1.30 9.12 -8.39
N ALA A 100 -1.52 7.94 -8.97
CA ALA A 100 -0.72 7.47 -10.11
C ALA A 100 -0.80 8.45 -11.28
N LYS A 101 -2.00 8.95 -11.58
CA LYS A 101 -2.21 9.93 -12.64
C LYS A 101 -1.49 11.24 -12.32
N ASP A 102 -1.60 11.71 -11.08
CA ASP A 102 -1.01 12.99 -10.66
C ASP A 102 0.51 12.98 -10.75
N ILE A 103 1.15 11.82 -10.52
CA ILE A 103 2.62 11.72 -10.60
C ILE A 103 3.11 11.21 -11.96
N GLY A 104 2.22 11.11 -12.94
CA GLY A 104 2.57 10.75 -14.31
C GLY A 104 2.76 9.28 -14.58
N CYS A 105 2.16 8.41 -13.77
CA CYS A 105 2.18 6.97 -14.03
C CYS A 105 1.20 6.61 -15.14
N ASP A 106 1.54 5.58 -15.93
CA ASP A 106 0.71 5.08 -17.01
C ASP A 106 -0.35 4.09 -16.52
N GLY A 107 -0.16 3.55 -15.35
CA GLY A 107 -1.10 2.59 -14.78
C GLY A 107 -0.65 2.08 -13.42
N ILE A 108 -1.36 1.06 -12.95
CA ILE A 108 -1.10 0.41 -11.66
C ILE A 108 -0.87 -1.07 -11.92
N GLU A 109 0.16 -1.64 -11.28
CA GLU A 109 0.38 -3.08 -11.27
C GLU A 109 0.36 -3.58 -9.83
N SER A 110 0.20 -4.87 -9.63
CA SER A 110 0.17 -5.45 -8.31
C SER A 110 1.07 -6.67 -8.22
N THR A 111 1.94 -6.69 -7.21
CA THR A 111 2.71 -7.86 -6.81
C THR A 111 2.21 -8.35 -5.45
N ALA A 112 1.10 -7.79 -4.97
CA ALA A 112 0.48 -8.15 -3.71
C ALA A 112 -0.17 -9.53 -3.79
N ARG A 113 -0.88 -9.94 -2.74
CA ARG A 113 -1.52 -11.27 -2.66
C ARG A 113 -2.36 -11.58 -3.89
N PRO A 114 -2.45 -12.87 -4.27
CA PRO A 114 -3.23 -13.28 -5.46
C PRO A 114 -4.65 -12.75 -5.52
N GLY A 115 -5.31 -12.60 -4.36
CA GLY A 115 -6.67 -12.05 -4.29
C GLY A 115 -6.79 -10.64 -4.84
N TRP A 116 -5.73 -9.84 -4.74
CA TRP A 116 -5.70 -8.48 -5.26
C TRP A 116 -5.53 -8.44 -6.78
N ALA A 117 -4.80 -9.41 -7.34
CA ALA A 117 -4.58 -9.46 -8.78
C ALA A 117 -5.90 -9.58 -9.57
N LYS A 118 -6.94 -10.09 -8.95
CA LYS A 118 -8.27 -10.26 -9.58
C LYS A 118 -9.12 -8.99 -9.53
N ILE A 119 -8.68 -7.97 -8.83
CA ILE A 119 -9.44 -6.73 -8.63
C ILE A 119 -9.16 -5.70 -9.73
N PHE A 120 -8.04 -5.83 -10.39
CA PHE A 120 -7.60 -4.90 -11.43
C PHE A 120 -7.96 -5.32 -12.85
#